data_63caec6e0f4ee48773944594d708cbbb
#
_entry.id   63caec6e0f4ee48773944594d708cbbb
#
_cell.length_a   1.000
_cell.length_b   1.000
_cell.length_c   1.000
_cell.angle_alpha   90.00
_cell.angle_beta   90.00
_cell.angle_gamma   90.00
#
_symmetry.space_group_name_H-M   'P 1'
#
loop_
_entity.id
_entity.type
_entity.pdbx_description
1 polymer ?
#
loop_
_entity_poly.entity_id
_entity_poly.type
_entity_poly.pdbx_seq_one_letter_code
_entity_poly.pdbx_strand_id
1 'polypeptide(L)'
;MDNLDGLLGLADEWQPVFKLMSDRTRLRLLVTMHHAGPANMTVQELADATGTRMVTASAALTMMATAGVIKAERDGRQVRYSLVDERVHQVLHDIGASHATGH
;
A
#
# COMPACT_ATOMS: atom_id res chain seq x y z
N MET A 1 -2.08 -31.97 16.06
CA MET A 1 -1.79 -30.53 16.23
C MET A 1 -2.60 -29.74 15.25
N ASP A 2 -3.88 -29.82 15.41
CA ASP A 2 -4.83 -29.24 14.45
C ASP A 2 -4.67 -27.74 14.28
N ASN A 3 -4.38 -27.04 15.39
CA ASN A 3 -4.20 -25.59 15.35
C ASN A 3 -2.90 -25.18 14.65
N LEU A 4 -1.89 -26.02 14.68
CA LEU A 4 -0.61 -25.70 14.05
C LEU A 4 -0.75 -25.63 12.53
N ASP A 5 -1.45 -26.57 11.92
CA ASP A 5 -1.66 -26.58 10.47
C ASP A 5 -2.40 -25.30 10.03
N GLY A 6 -3.41 -24.91 10.80
CA GLY A 6 -4.13 -23.67 10.51
C GLY A 6 -3.25 -22.43 10.65
N LEU A 7 -2.39 -22.42 11.67
CA LEU A 7 -1.47 -21.30 11.89
C LEU A 7 -0.41 -21.22 10.78
N LEU A 8 0.08 -22.35 10.31
CA LEU A 8 1.03 -22.38 9.21
C LEU A 8 0.38 -21.90 7.91
N GLY A 9 -0.88 -22.27 7.69
CA GLY A 9 -1.64 -21.74 6.55
C GLY A 9 -1.80 -20.22 6.63
N LEU A 10 -2.01 -19.70 7.83
CA LEU A 10 -2.08 -18.26 8.06
C LEU A 10 -0.75 -17.59 7.71
N ALA A 11 0.36 -18.18 8.10
CA ALA A 11 1.68 -17.65 7.77
C ALA A 11 1.89 -17.61 6.25
N ASP A 12 1.50 -18.67 5.55
CA ASP A 12 1.61 -18.73 4.09
C ASP A 12 0.73 -17.67 3.40
N GLU A 13 -0.43 -17.42 3.96
CA GLU A 13 -1.36 -16.41 3.44
C GLU A 13 -0.83 -15.00 3.60
N TRP A 14 -0.19 -14.71 4.74
CA TRP A 14 0.30 -13.37 5.05
C TRP A 14 1.71 -13.09 4.52
N GLN A 15 2.50 -14.11 4.22
CA GLN A 15 3.87 -13.93 3.81
C GLN A 15 4.02 -12.98 2.60
N PRO A 16 3.21 -13.11 1.52
CA PRO A 16 3.33 -12.17 0.40
C PRO A 16 3.02 -10.73 0.78
N VAL A 17 2.11 -10.53 1.73
CA VAL A 17 1.76 -9.19 2.23
C VAL A 17 2.97 -8.56 2.89
N PHE A 18 3.62 -9.28 3.81
CA PHE A 18 4.79 -8.77 4.48
C PHE A 18 5.97 -8.58 3.54
N LYS A 19 6.13 -9.48 2.57
CA LYS A 19 7.19 -9.35 1.58
C LYS A 19 7.01 -8.05 0.77
N LEU A 20 5.79 -7.78 0.34
CA LEU A 20 5.50 -6.55 -0.40
C LEU A 20 5.78 -5.33 0.45
N MET A 21 5.39 -5.35 1.71
CA MET A 21 5.55 -4.23 2.62
C MET A 21 6.97 -4.04 3.14
N SER A 22 7.85 -5.02 2.98
CA SER A 22 9.21 -4.95 3.50
C SER A 22 10.13 -4.03 2.70
N ASP A 23 9.74 -3.66 1.49
CA ASP A 23 10.50 -2.71 0.69
C ASP A 23 10.24 -1.28 1.16
N ARG A 24 11.31 -0.54 1.41
CA ARG A 24 11.21 0.81 1.95
C ARG A 24 10.37 1.74 1.10
N THR A 25 10.58 1.72 -0.20
CA THR A 25 9.85 2.60 -1.13
C THR A 25 8.36 2.26 -1.12
N ARG A 26 8.03 0.97 -1.24
CA ARG A 26 6.62 0.56 -1.24
C ARG A 26 5.94 0.88 0.07
N LEU A 27 6.61 0.63 1.19
CA LEU A 27 6.02 0.91 2.50
C LEU A 27 5.75 2.41 2.67
N ARG A 28 6.71 3.26 2.27
CA ARG A 28 6.54 4.71 2.36
C ARG A 28 5.38 5.20 1.50
N LEU A 29 5.23 4.66 0.29
CA LEU A 29 4.11 5.00 -0.58
C LEU A 29 2.78 4.55 0.02
N LEU A 30 2.73 3.34 0.59
CA LEU A 30 1.52 2.82 1.22
C LEU A 30 1.10 3.65 2.42
N VAL A 31 2.04 4.02 3.28
CA VAL A 31 1.78 4.88 4.44
C VAL A 31 1.21 6.23 3.97
N THR A 32 1.77 6.79 2.92
CA THR A 32 1.33 8.07 2.39
C THR A 32 -0.08 7.98 1.82
N MET A 33 -0.38 6.94 1.05
CA MET A 33 -1.72 6.73 0.52
C MET A 33 -2.75 6.51 1.63
N HIS A 34 -2.37 5.75 2.64
CA HIS A 34 -3.25 5.50 3.80
C HIS A 34 -3.57 6.80 4.54
N HIS A 35 -2.56 7.65 4.72
CA HIS A 35 -2.72 8.94 5.37
C HIS A 35 -3.64 9.88 4.57
N ALA A 36 -3.42 9.95 3.27
CA ALA A 36 -4.12 10.89 2.40
C ALA A 36 -5.58 10.50 2.13
N GLY A 37 -5.90 9.21 2.19
CA GLY A 37 -7.25 8.71 1.92
C GLY A 37 -7.42 8.24 0.48
N PRO A 38 -8.59 7.64 0.18
CA PRO A 38 -8.83 7.01 -1.12
C PRO A 38 -8.75 8.00 -2.29
N ALA A 39 -8.10 7.56 -3.37
CA ALA A 39 -8.01 8.28 -4.63
C ALA A 39 -7.59 9.75 -4.50
N ASN A 40 -6.77 10.05 -3.50
CA ASN A 40 -6.43 11.44 -3.18
C ASN A 40 -5.10 11.91 -3.76
N MET A 41 -4.24 10.99 -4.20
CA MET A 41 -2.91 11.37 -4.68
C MET A 41 -2.57 10.75 -6.03
N THR A 42 -1.94 11.57 -6.87
CA THR A 42 -1.37 11.15 -8.15
C THR A 42 0.03 10.58 -7.92
N VAL A 43 0.62 9.97 -8.97
CA VAL A 43 1.98 9.47 -8.88
C VAL A 43 2.97 10.61 -8.59
N GLN A 44 2.76 11.78 -9.19
CA GLN A 44 3.62 12.94 -8.95
C GLN A 44 3.55 13.38 -7.49
N GLU A 45 2.35 13.48 -6.95
CA GLU A 45 2.15 13.86 -5.57
C GLU A 45 2.76 12.84 -4.60
N LEU A 46 2.58 11.55 -4.89
CA LEU A 46 3.16 10.48 -4.08
C LEU A 46 4.69 10.51 -4.14
N ALA A 47 5.25 10.71 -5.33
CA ALA A 47 6.70 10.81 -5.49
C ALA A 47 7.26 12.00 -4.69
N ASP A 48 6.60 13.15 -4.82
CA ASP A 48 7.02 14.37 -4.12
C ASP A 48 6.92 14.20 -2.61
N ALA A 49 5.81 13.65 -2.14
CA ALA A 49 5.59 13.48 -0.69
C ALA A 49 6.58 12.52 -0.05
N THR A 50 7.04 11.53 -0.80
CA THR A 50 7.96 10.51 -0.26
C THR A 50 9.42 10.77 -0.60
N GLY A 51 9.71 11.81 -1.36
CA GLY A 51 11.07 12.09 -1.81
C GLY A 51 11.59 11.02 -2.76
N THR A 52 10.71 10.39 -3.52
CA THR A 52 11.04 9.30 -4.43
C THR A 52 11.07 9.83 -5.86
N ARG A 53 11.98 9.31 -6.67
CA ARG A 53 12.00 9.65 -8.09
C ARG A 53 10.72 9.16 -8.76
N MET A 54 10.23 9.93 -9.73
CA MET A 54 9.02 9.61 -10.49
C MET A 54 9.05 8.21 -11.08
N VAL A 55 10.17 7.83 -11.70
CA VAL A 55 10.34 6.51 -12.32
C VAL A 55 10.23 5.39 -11.27
N THR A 56 10.88 5.59 -10.13
CA THR A 56 10.87 4.62 -9.04
C THR A 56 9.48 4.49 -8.42
N ALA A 57 8.83 5.61 -8.18
CA ALA A 57 7.47 5.62 -7.63
C ALA A 57 6.50 4.94 -8.60
N SER A 58 6.59 5.27 -9.88
CA SER A 58 5.73 4.70 -10.91
C SER A 58 5.88 3.18 -11.00
N ALA A 59 7.12 2.69 -10.97
CA ALA A 59 7.40 1.25 -11.01
C ALA A 59 6.81 0.54 -9.78
N ALA A 60 6.99 1.13 -8.60
CA ALA A 60 6.47 0.55 -7.36
C ALA A 60 4.94 0.53 -7.37
N LEU A 61 4.31 1.61 -7.82
CA LEU A 61 2.84 1.69 -7.89
C LEU A 61 2.28 0.70 -8.89
N THR A 62 2.91 0.56 -10.06
CA THR A 62 2.50 -0.43 -11.05
C THR A 62 2.57 -1.85 -10.49
N MET A 63 3.66 -2.16 -9.80
CA MET A 63 3.82 -3.48 -9.17
C MET A 63 2.73 -3.74 -8.13
N MET A 64 2.45 -2.76 -7.28
CA MET A 64 1.43 -2.91 -6.25
C MET A 64 0.02 -3.00 -6.82
N ALA A 65 -0.26 -2.28 -7.91
CA ALA A 65 -1.53 -2.37 -8.60
C ALA A 65 -1.71 -3.75 -9.25
N THR A 66 -0.65 -4.26 -9.87
CA THR A 66 -0.65 -5.61 -10.46
C THR A 66 -0.90 -6.68 -9.39
N ALA A 67 -0.33 -6.48 -8.20
CA ALA A 67 -0.53 -7.40 -7.07
C ALA A 67 -1.92 -7.26 -6.41
N GLY A 68 -2.72 -6.29 -6.84
CA GLY A 68 -4.05 -6.08 -6.29
C GLY A 68 -4.09 -5.37 -4.95
N VAL A 69 -2.98 -4.80 -4.52
CA VAL A 69 -2.88 -4.10 -3.23
C VAL A 69 -3.44 -2.70 -3.30
N ILE A 70 -3.23 -2.05 -4.43
CA ILE A 70 -3.74 -0.71 -4.69
C ILE A 70 -4.52 -0.71 -6.00
N LYS A 71 -5.29 0.33 -6.20
CA LYS A 71 -6.11 0.52 -7.38
C LYS A 71 -5.78 1.87 -8.00
N ALA A 72 -5.68 1.91 -9.33
CA ALA A 72 -5.50 3.14 -10.07
C ALA A 72 -6.85 3.59 -10.60
N GLU A 73 -7.19 4.85 -10.39
CA GLU A 73 -8.43 5.44 -10.89
C GLU A 73 -8.11 6.65 -11.75
N ARG A 74 -8.69 6.66 -12.94
CA ARG A 74 -8.50 7.79 -13.85
C ARG A 74 -9.40 8.95 -13.40
N ASP A 75 -8.80 10.13 -13.33
CA ASP A 75 -9.48 11.37 -13.00
C ASP A 75 -9.05 12.42 -14.05
N GLY A 76 -9.81 12.50 -15.13
CA GLY A 76 -9.45 13.35 -16.27
C GLY A 76 -8.17 12.85 -16.92
N ARG A 77 -7.13 13.67 -16.93
CA ARG A 77 -5.81 13.33 -17.50
C ARG A 77 -4.89 12.69 -16.45
N GLN A 78 -5.32 12.67 -15.20
CA GLN A 78 -4.51 12.17 -14.11
C GLN A 78 -4.98 10.79 -13.68
N VAL A 79 -4.08 10.06 -13.02
CA VAL A 79 -4.39 8.79 -12.38
C VAL A 79 -4.15 8.97 -10.90
N ARG A 80 -5.14 8.60 -10.08
CA ARG A 80 -5.06 8.67 -8.63
C ARG A 80 -5.09 7.26 -8.07
N TYR A 81 -4.47 7.07 -6.92
CA TYR A 81 -4.25 5.75 -6.34
C TYR A 81 -4.98 5.60 -5.01
N SER A 82 -5.48 4.39 -4.77
CA SER A 82 -6.17 4.02 -3.54
C SER A 82 -5.63 2.70 -3.02
N LEU A 83 -5.43 2.63 -1.71
CA LEU A 83 -5.15 1.37 -1.03
C LEU A 83 -6.45 0.57 -0.94
N VAL A 84 -6.45 -0.68 -1.42
CA VAL A 84 -7.66 -1.51 -1.40
C VAL A 84 -7.50 -2.84 -0.66
N ASP A 85 -6.28 -3.28 -0.37
CA ASP A 85 -6.05 -4.53 0.34
C ASP A 85 -6.30 -4.34 1.83
N GLU A 86 -7.26 -5.12 2.36
CA GLU A 86 -7.65 -5.04 3.76
C GLU A 86 -6.52 -5.42 4.72
N ARG A 87 -5.69 -6.38 4.32
CA ARG A 87 -4.59 -6.86 5.16
C ARG A 87 -3.52 -5.80 5.30
N VAL A 88 -3.17 -5.15 4.20
CA VAL A 88 -2.20 -4.05 4.21
C VAL A 88 -2.75 -2.91 5.06
N HIS A 89 -4.02 -2.57 4.88
CA HIS A 89 -4.69 -1.53 5.67
C HIS A 89 -4.59 -1.82 7.17
N GLN A 90 -4.87 -3.06 7.55
CA GLN A 90 -4.83 -3.48 8.95
C GLN A 90 -3.41 -3.37 9.53
N VAL A 91 -2.40 -3.83 8.78
CA VAL A 91 -1.01 -3.74 9.24
C VAL A 91 -0.59 -2.28 9.42
N LEU A 92 -0.96 -1.40 8.48
CA LEU A 92 -0.64 0.03 8.61
C LEU A 92 -1.27 0.62 9.85
N HIS A 93 -2.51 0.26 10.13
CA HIS A 93 -3.21 0.68 11.35
C HIS A 93 -2.47 0.19 12.59
N ASP A 94 -2.07 -1.08 12.60
CA ASP A 94 -1.43 -1.71 13.75
C ASP A 94 -0.06 -1.13 14.05
N ILE A 95 0.68 -0.70 13.05
CA ILE A 95 1.99 -0.06 13.28
C ILE A 95 1.87 1.43 13.64
N GLY A 96 0.65 1.96 13.66
CA GLY A 96 0.40 3.32 14.10
C GLY A 96 0.27 4.36 13.00
N ALA A 97 0.20 3.94 11.73
CA ALA A 97 -0.03 4.89 10.64
C ALA A 97 -1.45 5.44 10.75
N SER A 98 -1.59 6.76 10.83
CA SER A 98 -2.88 7.41 11.01
C SER A 98 -3.35 8.09 9.74
N HIS A 99 -4.67 8.27 9.65
CA HIS A 99 -5.27 9.06 8.58
C HIS A 99 -5.12 10.56 8.86
N ALA A 100 -5.18 11.36 7.81
CA ALA A 100 -5.09 12.82 7.93
C ALA A 100 -6.19 13.38 8.82
N THR A 101 -7.32 12.69 8.94
CA THR A 101 -8.44 13.10 9.79
C THR A 101 -8.29 12.68 11.26
N GLY A 102 -7.19 12.01 11.62
CA GLY A 102 -6.94 11.57 12.98
C GLY A 102 -7.53 10.22 13.35
N HIS A 103 -8.00 9.47 12.40
CA HIS A 103 -8.60 8.16 12.68
C HIS A 103 -7.76 7.01 12.19
#